data_03cca803bd472fabf61e9f5f9c89b5ab
#
_entry.id   03cca803bd472fabf61e9f5f9c89b5ab
#
_cell.length_a   1.000
_cell.length_b   1.000
_cell.length_c   1.000
_cell.angle_alpha   90.00
_cell.angle_beta   90.00
_cell.angle_gamma   90.00
#
_symmetry.space_group_name_H-M   'P 1'
#
loop_
_entity.id
_entity.type
_entity.pdbx_description
1 polymer ?
#
loop_
_entity_poly.entity_id
_entity_poly.type
_entity_poly.pdbx_seq_one_letter_code
_entity_poly.pdbx_strand_id
1 'polypeptide(L)'
;MQCNHNYMSTEIQAWFAGRLPDEWFTEPAEVIVDREEISVVGTLPAPEAVRADSEGGEDVAEAIRAAAEGRIKRFREQTRDQRIEIAREAESRFRRKVAWGARCAGHDEMFTTLSVPVMTRLRQSERRVLDTLVDAGVARSRSDALAWCVRLTGEHADTWLAELRDALRRVEEVRSQGPAGSGS
;
A
#
# COMPACT_ATOMS: atom_id res chain seq x y z
N MET A 1 -22.23 6.42 -9.25
CA MET A 1 -20.93 7.03 -9.62
C MET A 1 -19.74 6.15 -9.20
N GLN A 2 -19.88 4.82 -9.14
CA GLN A 2 -18.86 3.86 -8.68
C GLN A 2 -18.29 2.94 -9.78
N CYS A 3 -18.90 2.85 -10.95
CA CYS A 3 -18.41 2.02 -12.07
C CYS A 3 -17.04 2.46 -12.63
N ASN A 4 -16.56 3.64 -12.29
CA ASN A 4 -15.31 4.20 -12.82
C ASN A 4 -14.06 3.78 -12.02
N HIS A 5 -14.21 3.23 -10.82
CA HIS A 5 -13.09 2.99 -9.92
C HIS A 5 -12.28 1.74 -10.29
N ASN A 6 -12.94 0.64 -10.61
CA ASN A 6 -12.28 -0.63 -10.94
C ASN A 6 -11.62 -0.57 -12.32
N TYR A 7 -12.30 0.02 -13.30
CA TYR A 7 -11.73 0.23 -14.64
C TYR A 7 -10.49 1.14 -14.60
N MET A 8 -10.55 2.20 -13.80
CA MET A 8 -9.43 3.13 -13.64
C MET A 8 -8.25 2.48 -12.88
N SER A 9 -8.51 1.56 -11.94
CA SER A 9 -7.45 0.80 -11.26
C SER A 9 -6.70 -0.10 -12.24
N THR A 10 -7.40 -0.81 -13.12
CA THR A 10 -6.81 -1.67 -14.15
C THR A 10 -5.99 -0.86 -15.18
N GLU A 11 -6.50 0.30 -15.61
CA GLU A 11 -5.76 1.19 -16.51
C GLU A 11 -4.46 1.69 -15.86
N ILE A 12 -4.52 2.10 -14.60
CA ILE A 12 -3.35 2.57 -13.84
C ILE A 12 -2.31 1.44 -13.72
N GLN A 13 -2.74 0.24 -13.33
CA GLN A 13 -1.85 -0.92 -13.22
C GLN A 13 -1.17 -1.24 -14.56
N ALA A 14 -1.92 -1.27 -15.65
CA ALA A 14 -1.39 -1.51 -16.98
C ALA A 14 -0.41 -0.42 -17.42
N TRP A 15 -0.70 0.84 -17.09
CA TRP A 15 0.21 1.95 -17.40
C TRP A 15 1.54 1.82 -16.66
N PHE A 16 1.52 1.52 -15.36
CA PHE A 16 2.75 1.28 -14.60
C PHE A 16 3.51 0.06 -15.10
N ALA A 17 2.83 -1.03 -15.44
CA ALA A 17 3.46 -2.21 -16.02
C ALA A 17 4.23 -1.90 -17.33
N GLY A 18 3.73 -0.97 -18.15
CA GLY A 18 4.42 -0.54 -19.38
C GLY A 18 5.41 0.61 -19.19
N ARG A 19 5.38 1.32 -18.04
CA ARG A 19 6.21 2.53 -17.83
C ARG A 19 7.40 2.29 -16.92
N LEU A 20 7.32 1.30 -16.03
CA LEU A 20 8.41 0.96 -15.13
C LEU A 20 9.55 0.27 -15.91
N PRO A 21 10.82 0.58 -15.62
CA PRO A 21 11.94 -0.16 -16.17
C PRO A 21 11.94 -1.62 -15.74
N ASP A 22 12.10 -2.53 -16.69
CA ASP A 22 12.07 -3.98 -16.48
C ASP A 22 13.13 -4.48 -15.48
N GLU A 23 14.25 -3.77 -15.42
CA GLU A 23 15.38 -4.11 -14.56
C GLU A 23 15.21 -3.74 -13.08
N TRP A 24 14.16 -3.02 -12.72
CA TRP A 24 13.99 -2.58 -11.33
C TRP A 24 13.58 -3.70 -10.40
N PHE A 25 12.69 -4.57 -10.85
CA PHE A 25 12.00 -5.53 -10.01
C PHE A 25 12.11 -6.95 -10.55
N THR A 26 12.04 -7.93 -9.66
CA THR A 26 12.08 -9.36 -10.03
C THR A 26 10.74 -9.88 -10.54
N GLU A 27 9.67 -9.15 -10.28
CA GLU A 27 8.29 -9.46 -10.64
C GLU A 27 7.52 -8.15 -10.88
N PRO A 28 6.34 -8.18 -11.50
CA PRO A 28 5.52 -7.00 -11.67
C PRO A 28 5.25 -6.28 -10.36
N ALA A 29 5.41 -4.94 -10.35
CA ALA A 29 5.16 -4.15 -9.16
C ALA A 29 3.70 -4.24 -8.72
N GLU A 30 3.48 -4.34 -7.42
CA GLU A 30 2.15 -4.21 -6.84
C GLU A 30 1.71 -2.75 -6.91
N VAL A 31 0.58 -2.48 -7.55
CA VAL A 31 0.02 -1.14 -7.69
C VAL A 31 -1.34 -1.11 -7.02
N ILE A 32 -1.41 -0.42 -5.88
CA ILE A 32 -2.62 -0.23 -5.09
C ILE A 32 -3.13 1.19 -5.34
N VAL A 33 -4.42 1.31 -5.66
CA VAL A 33 -5.04 2.59 -6.02
C VAL A 33 -6.21 2.87 -5.09
N ASP A 34 -6.19 4.02 -4.44
CA ASP A 34 -7.33 4.57 -3.73
C ASP A 34 -7.81 5.90 -4.33
N ARG A 35 -8.56 6.71 -3.59
CA ARG A 35 -9.12 7.98 -4.07
C ARG A 35 -8.08 9.07 -4.21
N GLU A 36 -7.05 9.05 -3.39
CA GLU A 36 -6.05 10.10 -3.20
C GLU A 36 -4.68 9.69 -3.72
N GLU A 37 -4.36 8.39 -3.66
CA GLU A 37 -2.99 7.88 -3.82
C GLU A 37 -2.92 6.65 -4.72
N ILE A 38 -1.79 6.51 -5.39
CA ILE A 38 -1.33 5.31 -6.08
C ILE A 38 -0.06 4.86 -5.39
N SER A 39 -0.10 3.73 -4.70
CA SER A 39 1.08 3.11 -4.10
C SER A 39 1.69 2.11 -5.06
N VAL A 40 2.99 2.24 -5.33
CA VAL A 40 3.76 1.35 -6.21
C VAL A 40 4.85 0.70 -5.39
N VAL A 41 4.75 -0.61 -5.19
CA VAL A 41 5.69 -1.41 -4.40
C VAL A 41 6.27 -2.52 -5.25
N GLY A 42 7.57 -2.54 -5.43
CA GLY A 42 8.25 -3.55 -6.24
C GLY A 42 9.19 -4.43 -5.43
N THR A 43 9.32 -5.69 -5.83
CA THR A 43 10.21 -6.67 -5.21
C THR A 43 11.61 -6.59 -5.82
N LEU A 44 12.59 -6.25 -5.00
CA LEU A 44 14.01 -6.18 -5.40
C LEU A 44 14.68 -7.55 -5.33
N PRO A 45 15.67 -7.82 -6.18
CA PRO A 45 16.48 -9.02 -6.08
C PRO A 45 17.23 -9.04 -4.74
N ALA A 46 17.12 -10.18 -4.03
CA ALA A 46 17.80 -10.38 -2.76
C ALA A 46 19.33 -10.27 -2.93
N PRO A 47 20.05 -9.67 -1.97
CA PRO A 47 21.51 -9.66 -1.96
C PRO A 47 22.09 -11.07 -1.99
N GLU A 48 23.22 -11.28 -2.66
CA GLU A 48 23.86 -12.60 -2.77
C GLU A 48 24.23 -13.20 -1.40
N ALA A 49 24.64 -12.37 -0.46
CA ALA A 49 24.94 -12.78 0.92
C ALA A 49 23.76 -13.45 1.63
N VAL A 50 22.52 -13.17 1.22
CA VAL A 50 21.28 -13.73 1.80
C VAL A 50 20.95 -15.09 1.19
N ARG A 51 21.50 -15.43 0.01
CA ARG A 51 21.23 -16.67 -0.71
C ARG A 51 22.07 -17.86 -0.20
N ALA A 52 23.14 -17.60 0.50
CA ALA A 52 24.16 -18.61 0.83
C ALA A 52 23.90 -19.37 2.14
N ASP A 53 23.18 -18.78 3.12
CA ASP A 53 23.08 -19.36 4.47
C ASP A 53 21.64 -19.36 4.99
N SER A 54 20.86 -20.35 4.54
CA SER A 54 19.47 -20.55 5.02
C SER A 54 19.38 -21.34 6.34
N GLU A 55 20.48 -21.71 6.96
CA GLU A 55 20.52 -22.49 8.21
C GLU A 55 21.23 -21.68 9.33
N GLY A 56 20.58 -20.66 9.87
CA GLY A 56 21.20 -19.85 10.90
C GLY A 56 20.23 -19.18 11.86
N GLY A 57 20.67 -19.04 13.12
CA GLY A 57 19.91 -18.43 14.19
C GLY A 57 19.63 -16.92 14.03
N GLU A 58 19.31 -16.24 15.14
CA GLU A 58 18.93 -14.81 15.18
C GLU A 58 19.92 -13.88 14.50
N ASP A 59 21.22 -14.15 14.60
CA ASP A 59 22.30 -13.36 13.97
C ASP A 59 22.19 -13.34 12.44
N VAL A 60 21.80 -14.46 11.83
CA VAL A 60 21.60 -14.56 10.37
C VAL A 60 20.36 -13.79 9.93
N ALA A 61 19.29 -13.85 10.70
CA ALA A 61 18.09 -13.08 10.41
C ALA A 61 18.35 -11.56 10.45
N GLU A 62 19.15 -11.10 11.42
CA GLU A 62 19.55 -9.70 11.51
C GLU A 62 20.46 -9.27 10.37
N ALA A 63 21.42 -10.11 9.96
CA ALA A 63 22.29 -9.87 8.81
C ALA A 63 21.48 -9.79 7.50
N ILE A 64 20.48 -10.67 7.32
CA ILE A 64 19.57 -10.65 6.18
C ILE A 64 18.79 -9.33 6.14
N ARG A 65 18.25 -8.92 7.27
CA ARG A 65 17.52 -7.66 7.39
C ARG A 65 18.39 -6.46 7.05
N ALA A 66 19.59 -6.37 7.62
CA ALA A 66 20.52 -5.29 7.34
C ALA A 66 20.92 -5.23 5.85
N ALA A 67 21.13 -6.38 5.21
CA ALA A 67 21.43 -6.47 3.79
C ALA A 67 20.23 -6.02 2.92
N ALA A 68 19.00 -6.39 3.31
CA ALA A 68 17.76 -5.97 2.66
C ALA A 68 17.55 -4.46 2.76
N GLU A 69 17.71 -3.88 3.96
CA GLU A 69 17.64 -2.43 4.20
C GLU A 69 18.66 -1.67 3.34
N GLY A 70 19.91 -2.15 3.29
CA GLY A 70 20.94 -1.57 2.44
C GLY A 70 20.61 -1.65 0.94
N ARG A 71 19.98 -2.75 0.48
CA ARG A 71 19.51 -2.91 -0.90
C ARG A 71 18.40 -1.94 -1.25
N ILE A 72 17.41 -1.81 -0.38
CA ILE A 72 16.29 -0.88 -0.53
C ILE A 72 16.79 0.55 -0.55
N LYS A 73 17.65 0.93 0.38
CA LYS A 73 18.25 2.27 0.43
C LYS A 73 19.00 2.59 -0.87
N ARG A 74 19.83 1.68 -1.37
CA ARG A 74 20.56 1.86 -2.64
C ARG A 74 19.59 2.05 -3.80
N PHE A 75 18.56 1.24 -3.94
CA PHE A 75 17.53 1.38 -4.95
C PHE A 75 16.84 2.75 -4.86
N ARG A 76 16.45 3.16 -3.66
CA ARG A 76 15.81 4.45 -3.40
C ARG A 76 16.68 5.63 -3.87
N GLU A 77 17.97 5.57 -3.63
CA GLU A 77 18.94 6.61 -4.01
C GLU A 77 19.18 6.62 -5.52
N GLN A 78 19.48 5.47 -6.10
CA GLN A 78 19.84 5.34 -7.52
C GLN A 78 18.69 5.66 -8.48
N THR A 79 17.44 5.34 -8.10
CA THR A 79 16.28 5.52 -8.96
C THR A 79 15.49 6.80 -8.67
N ARG A 80 16.00 7.65 -7.78
CA ARG A 80 15.26 8.81 -7.28
C ARG A 80 14.71 9.69 -8.40
N ASP A 81 15.52 10.08 -9.35
CA ASP A 81 15.15 11.05 -10.39
C ASP A 81 14.16 10.42 -11.38
N GLN A 82 14.39 9.17 -11.77
CA GLN A 82 13.47 8.43 -12.63
C GLN A 82 12.10 8.23 -11.95
N ARG A 83 12.07 7.89 -10.66
CA ARG A 83 10.80 7.76 -9.91
C ARG A 83 10.06 9.08 -9.82
N ILE A 84 10.75 10.20 -9.66
CA ILE A 84 10.12 11.54 -9.65
C ILE A 84 9.51 11.85 -11.02
N GLU A 85 10.19 11.51 -12.11
CA GLU A 85 9.69 11.72 -13.47
C GLU A 85 8.43 10.88 -13.73
N ILE A 86 8.48 9.57 -13.45
CA ILE A 86 7.34 8.66 -13.58
C ILE A 86 6.17 9.11 -12.71
N ALA A 87 6.45 9.53 -11.46
CA ALA A 87 5.41 10.05 -10.58
C ALA A 87 4.73 11.30 -11.15
N ARG A 88 5.47 12.25 -11.69
CA ARG A 88 4.91 13.47 -12.32
C ARG A 88 4.02 13.15 -13.51
N GLU A 89 4.43 12.20 -14.35
CA GLU A 89 3.62 11.75 -15.49
C GLU A 89 2.31 11.10 -15.00
N ALA A 90 2.40 10.18 -14.03
CA ALA A 90 1.24 9.51 -13.46
C ALA A 90 0.29 10.49 -12.74
N GLU A 91 0.84 11.40 -11.92
CA GLU A 91 0.05 12.42 -11.20
C GLU A 91 -0.68 13.37 -12.17
N SER A 92 -0.02 13.75 -13.28
CA SER A 92 -0.63 14.57 -14.32
C SER A 92 -1.79 13.83 -15.01
N ARG A 93 -1.59 12.54 -15.31
CA ARG A 93 -2.57 11.71 -16.03
C ARG A 93 -3.74 11.29 -15.17
N PHE A 94 -3.47 10.78 -13.97
CA PHE A 94 -4.47 10.12 -13.12
C PHE A 94 -5.01 10.99 -11.99
N ARG A 95 -4.42 12.17 -11.80
CA ARG A 95 -4.84 13.14 -10.77
C ARG A 95 -4.79 12.58 -9.33
N ARG A 96 -3.82 11.71 -9.05
CA ARG A 96 -3.53 11.14 -7.74
C ARG A 96 -2.06 11.24 -7.43
N LYS A 97 -1.72 11.30 -6.15
CA LYS A 97 -0.33 11.27 -5.71
C LYS A 97 0.26 9.88 -5.88
N VAL A 98 1.56 9.80 -6.13
CA VAL A 98 2.27 8.53 -6.26
C VAL A 98 3.20 8.33 -5.08
N ALA A 99 2.98 7.24 -4.34
CA ALA A 99 3.87 6.75 -3.30
C ALA A 99 4.67 5.55 -3.80
N TRP A 100 5.92 5.48 -3.39
CA TRP A 100 6.84 4.43 -3.76
C TRP A 100 7.24 3.61 -2.56
N GLY A 101 7.41 2.31 -2.76
CA GLY A 101 7.97 1.39 -1.81
C GLY A 101 8.79 0.29 -2.47
N ALA A 102 9.51 -0.47 -1.68
CA ALA A 102 10.21 -1.66 -2.15
C ALA A 102 10.21 -2.75 -1.08
N ARG A 103 10.21 -4.00 -1.56
CA ARG A 103 10.41 -5.22 -0.78
C ARG A 103 11.74 -5.85 -1.11
N CYS A 104 12.41 -6.40 -0.11
CA CYS A 104 13.63 -7.17 -0.30
C CYS A 104 13.77 -8.20 0.81
N ALA A 105 13.87 -9.47 0.47
CA ALA A 105 14.07 -10.57 1.43
C ALA A 105 13.12 -10.52 2.65
N GLY A 106 11.84 -10.24 2.42
CA GLY A 106 10.80 -10.16 3.46
C GLY A 106 10.76 -8.86 4.27
N HIS A 107 11.60 -7.87 3.92
CA HIS A 107 11.55 -6.53 4.49
C HIS A 107 10.90 -5.55 3.51
N ASP A 108 9.91 -4.80 4.00
CA ASP A 108 9.13 -3.84 3.23
C ASP A 108 9.39 -2.41 3.73
N GLU A 109 9.67 -1.48 2.82
CA GLU A 109 9.85 -0.07 3.15
C GLU A 109 9.09 0.83 2.16
N MET A 110 8.23 1.71 2.70
CA MET A 110 7.64 2.80 1.94
C MET A 110 8.55 4.03 1.97
N PHE A 111 8.84 4.60 0.81
CA PHE A 111 9.71 5.79 0.68
C PHE A 111 8.96 7.09 0.92
N THR A 112 7.68 7.08 0.64
CA THR A 112 6.76 8.20 0.84
C THR A 112 5.45 7.68 1.38
N THR A 113 4.87 8.40 2.32
CA THR A 113 3.54 8.12 2.87
C THR A 113 2.70 9.39 2.76
N LEU A 114 1.55 9.30 2.12
CA LEU A 114 0.59 10.38 2.07
C LEU A 114 -0.27 10.34 3.33
N SER A 115 -0.42 11.47 3.99
CA SER A 115 -1.37 11.62 5.08
C SER A 115 -2.48 12.57 4.66
N VAL A 116 -3.71 12.06 4.61
CA VAL A 116 -4.89 12.82 4.19
C VAL A 116 -5.79 13.04 5.39
N PRO A 117 -6.27 14.27 5.63
CA PRO A 117 -7.16 14.53 6.75
C PRO A 117 -8.52 13.86 6.54
N VAL A 118 -8.95 13.10 7.54
CA VAL A 118 -10.30 12.52 7.61
C VAL A 118 -11.03 13.18 8.78
N MET A 119 -12.14 13.83 8.50
CA MET A 119 -12.95 14.50 9.50
C MET A 119 -14.12 13.63 9.92
N THR A 120 -14.29 13.42 11.23
CA THR A 120 -15.40 12.70 11.81
C THR A 120 -16.00 13.43 13.01
N ARG A 121 -17.25 13.08 13.35
CA ARG A 121 -17.95 13.56 14.54
C ARG A 121 -18.21 12.39 15.47
N LEU A 122 -17.62 12.43 16.67
CA LEU A 122 -17.71 11.38 17.67
C LEU A 122 -18.66 11.79 18.81
N ARG A 123 -19.40 10.81 19.33
CA ARG A 123 -20.22 10.96 20.54
C ARG A 123 -19.34 10.93 21.79
N GLN A 124 -19.90 11.25 22.96
CA GLN A 124 -19.14 11.33 24.21
C GLN A 124 -18.45 9.99 24.56
N SER A 125 -19.13 8.86 24.40
CA SER A 125 -18.57 7.54 24.67
C SER A 125 -17.31 7.25 23.85
N GLU A 126 -17.36 7.57 22.54
CA GLU A 126 -16.23 7.38 21.62
C GLU A 126 -15.07 8.34 21.93
N ARG A 127 -15.39 9.60 22.26
CA ARG A 127 -14.34 10.57 22.67
C ARG A 127 -13.61 10.13 23.93
N ARG A 128 -14.35 9.53 24.90
CA ARG A 128 -13.72 9.02 26.13
C ARG A 128 -12.70 7.92 25.87
N VAL A 129 -12.92 7.08 24.87
CA VAL A 129 -11.90 6.08 24.46
C VAL A 129 -10.64 6.77 24.00
N LEU A 130 -10.77 7.81 23.16
CA LEU A 130 -9.60 8.57 22.69
C LEU A 130 -8.89 9.30 23.85
N ASP A 131 -9.66 9.89 24.77
CA ASP A 131 -9.09 10.57 25.95
C ASP A 131 -8.32 9.58 26.82
N THR A 132 -8.86 8.39 27.06
CA THR A 132 -8.15 7.33 27.81
C THR A 132 -6.83 6.94 27.15
N LEU A 133 -6.79 6.82 25.81
CA LEU A 133 -5.56 6.47 25.08
C LEU A 133 -4.52 7.60 25.17
N VAL A 134 -4.95 8.84 25.17
CA VAL A 134 -4.06 10.00 25.33
C VAL A 134 -3.54 10.07 26.77
N ASP A 135 -4.43 9.96 27.76
CA ASP A 135 -4.07 10.01 29.17
C ASP A 135 -3.13 8.86 29.59
N ALA A 136 -3.30 7.70 28.97
CA ALA A 136 -2.43 6.53 29.16
C ALA A 136 -1.08 6.62 28.41
N GLY A 137 -0.84 7.69 27.62
CA GLY A 137 0.38 7.86 26.85
C GLY A 137 0.52 6.96 25.61
N VAL A 138 -0.54 6.25 25.20
CA VAL A 138 -0.58 5.42 23.99
C VAL A 138 -0.58 6.30 22.73
N ALA A 139 -1.20 7.48 22.82
CA ALA A 139 -1.29 8.44 21.73
C ALA A 139 -0.99 9.85 22.22
N ARG A 140 -0.45 10.70 21.33
CA ARG A 140 -0.08 12.09 21.64
C ARG A 140 -1.23 13.07 21.55
N SER A 141 -2.31 12.69 20.86
CA SER A 141 -3.50 13.53 20.65
C SER A 141 -4.70 12.64 20.29
N ARG A 142 -5.91 13.21 20.34
CA ARG A 142 -7.14 12.51 19.89
C ARG A 142 -7.06 12.06 18.45
N SER A 143 -6.45 12.84 17.56
CA SER A 143 -6.27 12.44 16.14
C SER A 143 -5.32 11.26 16.01
N ASP A 144 -4.24 11.24 16.79
CA ASP A 144 -3.30 10.13 16.84
C ASP A 144 -3.93 8.87 17.44
N ALA A 145 -4.73 9.03 18.52
CA ALA A 145 -5.52 7.95 19.12
C ALA A 145 -6.53 7.35 18.11
N LEU A 146 -7.22 8.18 17.32
CA LEU A 146 -8.14 7.70 16.29
C LEU A 146 -7.39 6.93 15.20
N ALA A 147 -6.26 7.45 14.72
CA ALA A 147 -5.42 6.74 13.75
C ALA A 147 -4.90 5.39 14.31
N TRP A 148 -4.54 5.36 15.60
CA TRP A 148 -4.16 4.13 16.30
C TRP A 148 -5.31 3.11 16.33
N CYS A 149 -6.54 3.54 16.66
CA CYS A 149 -7.72 2.66 16.63
C CYS A 149 -7.98 2.08 15.23
N VAL A 150 -7.80 2.88 14.18
CA VAL A 150 -7.96 2.41 12.78
C VAL A 150 -6.91 1.35 12.44
N ARG A 151 -5.64 1.55 12.82
CA ARG A 151 -4.58 0.55 12.63
C ARG A 151 -4.88 -0.74 13.36
N LEU A 152 -5.26 -0.64 14.65
CA LEU A 152 -5.62 -1.79 15.47
C LEU A 152 -6.78 -2.59 14.85
N THR A 153 -7.79 -1.88 14.32
CA THR A 153 -8.90 -2.53 13.60
C THR A 153 -8.41 -3.24 12.34
N GLY A 154 -7.49 -2.62 11.57
CA GLY A 154 -6.85 -3.25 10.41
C GLY A 154 -6.14 -4.55 10.78
N GLU A 155 -5.36 -4.55 11.84
CA GLU A 155 -4.59 -5.71 12.32
C GLU A 155 -5.48 -6.86 12.84
N HIS A 156 -6.61 -6.55 13.48
CA HIS A 156 -7.49 -7.55 14.10
C HIS A 156 -8.68 -7.96 13.22
N ALA A 157 -8.97 -7.24 12.18
CA ALA A 157 -10.10 -7.48 11.29
C ALA A 157 -9.67 -7.82 9.85
N ASP A 158 -8.43 -8.20 9.64
CA ASP A 158 -7.85 -8.44 8.32
C ASP A 158 -8.67 -9.42 7.47
N THR A 159 -9.03 -10.57 8.03
CA THR A 159 -9.83 -11.59 7.33
C THR A 159 -11.19 -11.05 6.94
N TRP A 160 -11.89 -10.41 7.88
CA TRP A 160 -13.22 -9.82 7.62
C TRP A 160 -13.15 -8.68 6.60
N LEU A 161 -12.14 -7.82 6.67
CA LEU A 161 -11.95 -6.73 5.70
C LEU A 161 -11.59 -7.26 4.31
N ALA A 162 -10.83 -8.37 4.22
CA ALA A 162 -10.54 -9.04 2.97
C ALA A 162 -11.80 -9.63 2.35
N GLU A 163 -12.61 -10.37 3.14
CA GLU A 163 -13.90 -10.91 2.70
C GLU A 163 -14.85 -9.82 2.22
N LEU A 164 -14.87 -8.68 2.90
CA LEU A 164 -15.71 -7.54 2.51
C LEU A 164 -15.26 -6.94 1.17
N ARG A 165 -13.94 -6.81 0.94
CA ARG A 165 -13.40 -6.36 -0.36
C ARG A 165 -13.73 -7.33 -1.48
N ASP A 166 -13.66 -8.64 -1.23
CA ASP A 166 -14.01 -9.67 -2.19
C ASP A 166 -15.50 -9.68 -2.52
N ALA A 167 -16.35 -9.49 -1.53
CA ALA A 167 -17.80 -9.33 -1.73
C ALA A 167 -18.12 -8.09 -2.58
N LEU A 168 -17.46 -6.98 -2.32
CA LEU A 168 -17.60 -5.75 -3.12
C LEU A 168 -17.18 -5.94 -4.58
N ARG A 169 -16.08 -6.65 -4.83
CA ARG A 169 -15.65 -6.99 -6.20
C ARG A 169 -16.71 -7.80 -6.95
N ARG A 170 -17.29 -8.82 -6.33
CA ARG A 170 -18.39 -9.61 -6.93
C ARG A 170 -19.63 -8.78 -7.23
N VAL A 171 -19.99 -7.85 -6.34
CA VAL A 171 -21.10 -6.91 -6.59
C VAL A 171 -20.81 -6.05 -7.82
N GLU A 172 -19.57 -5.60 -7.98
CA GLU A 172 -19.16 -4.78 -9.12
C GLU A 172 -19.18 -5.56 -10.44
N GLU A 173 -18.73 -6.82 -10.43
CA GLU A 173 -18.83 -7.74 -11.57
C GLU A 173 -20.29 -7.94 -12.01
N VAL A 174 -21.19 -8.21 -11.09
CA VAL A 174 -22.62 -8.37 -11.39
C VAL A 174 -23.22 -7.07 -11.95
N ARG A 175 -22.83 -5.93 -11.41
CA ARG A 175 -23.29 -4.62 -11.91
C ARG A 175 -22.78 -4.32 -13.32
N SER A 176 -21.54 -4.69 -13.64
CA SER A 176 -20.96 -4.48 -14.96
C SER A 176 -21.59 -5.36 -16.05
N GLN A 177 -22.06 -6.56 -15.68
CA GLN A 177 -22.74 -7.46 -16.57
C GLN A 177 -24.17 -6.98 -16.91
N GLY A 178 -24.78 -6.14 -16.08
CA GLY A 178 -26.13 -5.65 -16.27
C GLY A 178 -27.20 -6.73 -16.09
N PRO A 179 -28.48 -6.40 -16.20
CA PRO A 179 -29.53 -7.40 -16.27
C PRO A 179 -29.34 -8.19 -17.56
N ALA A 180 -29.26 -9.53 -17.45
CA ALA A 180 -29.21 -10.42 -18.61
C ALA A 180 -30.35 -10.04 -19.56
N GLY A 181 -30.00 -9.57 -20.75
CA GLY A 181 -30.98 -9.22 -21.76
C GLY A 181 -31.84 -10.43 -22.06
N SER A 182 -33.14 -10.35 -21.78
CA SER A 182 -34.14 -11.26 -22.31
C SER A 182 -34.16 -11.06 -23.81
N GLY A 183 -33.25 -11.72 -24.53
CA GLY A 183 -33.32 -11.87 -25.96
C GLY A 183 -34.45 -12.83 -26.27
N SER A 184 -35.53 -12.29 -26.81
CA SER A 184 -36.54 -13.02 -27.60
C SER A 184 -36.21 -12.85 -29.05
#